data_8366ea7070f414797a0d50b5ed11575b
#
_entry.id   8366ea7070f414797a0d50b5ed11575b
#
_cell.length_a   1.000
_cell.length_b   1.000
_cell.length_c   1.000
_cell.angle_alpha   90.00
_cell.angle_beta   90.00
_cell.angle_gamma   90.00
#
_symmetry.space_group_name_H-M   'P 1'
#
loop_
_entity.id
_entity.type
_entity.pdbx_description
1 polymer ?
#
loop_
_entity_poly.entity_id
_entity_poly.type
_entity_poly.pdbx_seq_one_letter_code
_entity_poly.pdbx_strand_id
1 'polypeptide(L)'
;PIDYHDFGFRVNFKAENYMTRNSSMVKKMIKDWGNTKKIFRYIKRFTFVRDDVPYKIDCSVVKGSHTKGKFIIPEFNIRDSEVFESEEHYEIELEVIRTKITSTETALAKKNIFTGIKYVLAGMQESNYPISNSEKQDILTDYIKLIYQSKEIPDKKRHKKLKDKAYVSSSDFVGPSSISLEMHHIVPVKHDEVDTINIRENYVVTDKADGIRKLLYIAPNGKIYFIDLNM
;
A
#
# COMPACT_ATOMS: atom_id res chain seq x y z
N PRO A 1 -9.50 15.10 12.99
CA PRO A 1 -8.88 13.91 12.42
C PRO A 1 -7.69 13.44 13.24
N ILE A 2 -7.44 12.13 13.26
CA ILE A 2 -6.26 11.50 13.86
C ILE A 2 -5.58 10.70 12.75
N ASP A 3 -4.31 11.01 12.47
CA ASP A 3 -3.51 10.31 11.47
C ASP A 3 -2.71 9.18 12.10
N TYR A 4 -2.87 7.98 11.58
CA TYR A 4 -2.08 6.80 11.92
C TYR A 4 -1.05 6.58 10.81
N HIS A 5 0.00 7.40 10.80
CA HIS A 5 1.02 7.43 9.75
C HIS A 5 1.71 6.09 9.54
N ASP A 6 1.89 5.34 10.62
CA ASP A 6 2.57 4.04 10.60
C ASP A 6 1.78 2.95 9.85
N PHE A 7 0.47 3.12 9.72
CA PHE A 7 -0.41 2.23 8.95
C PHE A 7 -1.03 2.90 7.73
N GLY A 8 -0.74 4.18 7.49
CA GLY A 8 -1.20 4.92 6.33
C GLY A 8 -2.70 5.20 6.29
N PHE A 9 -3.38 5.31 7.45
CA PHE A 9 -4.80 5.65 7.48
C PHE A 9 -5.13 6.80 8.43
N ARG A 10 -6.28 7.41 8.21
CA ARG A 10 -6.81 8.52 9.01
C ARG A 10 -8.16 8.15 9.62
N VAL A 11 -8.36 8.51 10.88
CA VAL A 11 -9.66 8.45 11.55
C VAL A 11 -10.26 9.85 11.64
N ASN A 12 -11.46 10.01 11.09
CA ASN A 12 -12.24 11.22 11.20
C ASN A 12 -13.48 10.97 12.06
N PHE A 13 -13.75 11.89 12.97
CA PHE A 13 -15.04 11.97 13.65
C PHE A 13 -15.76 13.22 13.16
N LYS A 14 -16.87 13.03 12.46
CA LYS A 14 -17.71 14.08 11.91
C LYS A 14 -19.17 13.80 12.24
N ALA A 15 -19.91 14.83 12.58
CA ALA A 15 -21.36 14.79 12.63
C ALA A 15 -21.91 15.33 11.32
N GLU A 16 -22.75 14.53 10.66
CA GLU A 16 -23.44 14.95 9.43
C GLU A 16 -24.88 15.34 9.75
N ASN A 17 -25.28 16.52 9.33
CA ASN A 17 -26.64 17.01 9.47
C ASN A 17 -27.32 17.00 8.10
N TYR A 18 -28.44 16.35 8.03
CA TYR A 18 -29.27 16.33 6.82
C TYR A 18 -29.94 17.69 6.66
N MET A 19 -29.73 18.33 5.52
CA MET A 19 -30.40 19.58 5.17
C MET A 19 -31.50 19.32 4.15
N THR A 20 -32.71 19.74 4.49
CA THR A 20 -33.84 19.60 3.57
C THR A 20 -33.72 20.60 2.39
N ARG A 21 -34.21 20.18 1.23
CA ARG A 21 -34.25 21.07 0.02
C ARG A 21 -34.94 22.39 0.29
N ASN A 22 -35.82 22.44 1.26
CA ASN A 22 -36.61 23.64 1.60
C ASN A 22 -35.89 24.60 2.58
N SER A 23 -34.72 24.18 3.14
CA SER A 23 -33.97 25.07 4.02
C SER A 23 -33.50 26.32 3.28
N SER A 24 -33.45 27.47 3.99
CA SER A 24 -33.02 28.75 3.43
C SER A 24 -31.62 28.69 2.82
N MET A 25 -30.71 27.94 3.47
CA MET A 25 -29.35 27.73 2.98
C MET A 25 -29.31 26.99 1.65
N VAL A 26 -30.05 25.88 1.50
CA VAL A 26 -30.11 25.12 0.25
C VAL A 26 -30.73 25.94 -0.87
N LYS A 27 -31.82 26.68 -0.59
CA LYS A 27 -32.44 27.60 -1.57
C LYS A 27 -31.46 28.66 -2.05
N LYS A 28 -30.66 29.25 -1.13
CA LYS A 28 -29.64 30.21 -1.47
C LYS A 28 -28.55 29.61 -2.34
N MET A 29 -28.05 28.42 -1.97
CA MET A 29 -27.02 27.70 -2.75
C MET A 29 -27.50 27.40 -4.18
N ILE A 30 -28.74 26.96 -4.35
CA ILE A 30 -29.33 26.68 -5.66
C ILE A 30 -29.44 27.97 -6.48
N LYS A 31 -29.93 29.08 -5.88
CA LYS A 31 -30.04 30.37 -6.54
C LYS A 31 -28.70 30.90 -7.03
N ASP A 32 -27.67 30.78 -6.20
CA ASP A 32 -26.34 31.32 -6.47
C ASP A 32 -25.42 30.33 -7.20
N TRP A 33 -25.95 29.17 -7.59
CA TRP A 33 -25.15 28.05 -8.14
C TRP A 33 -24.30 28.44 -9.34
N GLY A 34 -24.85 29.15 -10.31
CA GLY A 34 -24.15 29.60 -11.52
C GLY A 34 -23.03 30.62 -11.24
N ASN A 35 -23.19 31.43 -10.17
CA ASN A 35 -22.30 32.55 -9.85
C ASN A 35 -21.26 32.17 -8.75
N THR A 36 -21.28 30.95 -8.27
CA THR A 36 -20.37 30.50 -7.22
C THR A 36 -19.34 29.50 -7.79
N LYS A 37 -18.07 29.75 -7.53
CA LYS A 37 -17.01 28.77 -7.86
C LYS A 37 -17.09 27.55 -6.96
N LYS A 38 -16.89 26.39 -7.53
CA LYS A 38 -17.05 25.08 -6.89
C LYS A 38 -15.87 24.17 -7.19
N ILE A 39 -15.57 23.25 -6.29
CA ILE A 39 -14.69 22.10 -6.52
C ILE A 39 -15.57 20.94 -6.97
N PHE A 40 -15.24 20.36 -8.09
CA PHE A 40 -15.96 19.21 -8.64
C PHE A 40 -15.19 17.94 -8.30
N ARG A 41 -15.93 16.87 -7.99
CA ARG A 41 -15.43 15.52 -7.83
C ARG A 41 -16.33 14.56 -8.59
N TYR A 42 -15.75 13.77 -9.46
CA TYR A 42 -16.40 12.62 -10.06
C TYR A 42 -16.04 11.38 -9.25
N ILE A 43 -17.06 10.65 -8.77
CA ILE A 43 -16.86 9.51 -7.88
C ILE A 43 -17.60 8.30 -8.44
N LYS A 44 -16.86 7.22 -8.69
CA LYS A 44 -17.42 5.90 -8.92
C LYS A 44 -17.19 5.06 -7.66
N ARG A 45 -18.28 4.74 -6.92
CA ARG A 45 -18.21 4.12 -5.60
C ARG A 45 -18.84 2.73 -5.62
N PHE A 46 -18.18 1.79 -4.99
CA PHE A 46 -18.67 0.47 -4.67
C PHE A 46 -18.80 0.35 -3.16
N THR A 47 -20.02 0.12 -2.68
CA THR A 47 -20.32 0.02 -1.25
C THR A 47 -20.53 -1.43 -0.86
N PHE A 48 -19.78 -1.91 0.13
CA PHE A 48 -19.90 -3.23 0.70
C PHE A 48 -20.52 -3.13 2.09
N VAL A 49 -21.66 -3.80 2.28
CA VAL A 49 -22.43 -3.82 3.54
C VAL A 49 -22.62 -5.25 3.99
N ARG A 50 -22.45 -5.49 5.29
CA ARG A 50 -22.82 -6.74 5.95
C ARG A 50 -23.75 -6.45 7.12
N ASP A 51 -24.66 -7.36 7.42
CA ASP A 51 -25.67 -7.15 8.47
C ASP A 51 -25.12 -7.40 9.87
N ASP A 52 -24.07 -8.22 9.98
CA ASP A 52 -23.45 -8.64 11.23
C ASP A 52 -22.38 -7.68 11.75
N VAL A 53 -22.08 -6.59 11.03
CA VAL A 53 -21.11 -5.58 11.43
C VAL A 53 -21.69 -4.16 11.42
N PRO A 54 -21.23 -3.26 12.32
CA PRO A 54 -21.75 -1.90 12.42
C PRO A 54 -21.04 -0.90 11.49
N TYR A 55 -20.51 -1.35 10.37
CA TYR A 55 -19.84 -0.48 9.39
C TYR A 55 -20.11 -0.95 7.97
N LYS A 56 -19.87 -0.06 7.02
CA LYS A 56 -19.77 -0.35 5.59
C LYS A 56 -18.36 0.00 5.10
N ILE A 57 -17.96 -0.58 3.98
CA ILE A 57 -16.71 -0.25 3.31
C ILE A 57 -17.07 0.31 1.94
N ASP A 58 -16.61 1.52 1.67
CA ASP A 58 -16.74 2.20 0.39
C ASP A 58 -15.39 2.20 -0.33
N CYS A 59 -15.33 1.58 -1.51
CA CYS A 59 -14.18 1.64 -2.42
C CYS A 59 -14.54 2.59 -3.57
N SER A 60 -13.80 3.67 -3.71
CA SER A 60 -14.13 4.73 -4.66
C SER A 60 -12.96 5.02 -5.60
N VAL A 61 -13.27 5.16 -6.89
CA VAL A 61 -12.40 5.79 -7.88
C VAL A 61 -12.85 7.24 -8.00
N VAL A 62 -11.94 8.16 -7.74
CA VAL A 62 -12.23 9.60 -7.62
C VAL A 62 -11.37 10.39 -8.59
N LYS A 63 -12.00 11.28 -9.35
CA LYS A 63 -11.33 12.34 -10.10
C LYS A 63 -11.73 13.70 -9.51
N GLY A 64 -10.78 14.61 -9.35
CA GLY A 64 -10.99 15.94 -8.78
C GLY A 64 -10.80 17.07 -9.78
N SER A 65 -11.29 18.27 -9.46
CA SER A 65 -10.95 19.49 -10.21
C SER A 65 -9.44 19.64 -10.33
N HIS A 66 -9.00 20.28 -11.40
CA HIS A 66 -7.58 20.54 -11.66
C HIS A 66 -6.90 21.28 -10.50
N THR A 67 -5.59 21.10 -10.40
CA THR A 67 -4.78 21.68 -9.33
C THR A 67 -3.71 22.62 -9.90
N LYS A 68 -3.35 23.63 -9.10
CA LYS A 68 -2.15 24.45 -9.35
C LYS A 68 -1.19 24.29 -8.18
N GLY A 69 -0.19 23.48 -8.38
CA GLY A 69 0.68 23.03 -7.29
C GLY A 69 -0.09 22.18 -6.27
N LYS A 70 -0.17 22.62 -5.01
CA LYS A 70 -0.91 21.92 -3.93
C LYS A 70 -2.37 22.37 -3.79
N PHE A 71 -2.83 23.34 -4.57
CA PHE A 71 -4.15 23.94 -4.40
C PHE A 71 -5.11 23.46 -5.48
N ILE A 72 -6.29 22.99 -5.08
CA ILE A 72 -7.39 22.66 -5.98
C ILE A 72 -8.00 24.00 -6.44
N ILE A 73 -8.22 24.16 -7.73
CA ILE A 73 -8.77 25.38 -8.31
C ILE A 73 -10.29 25.23 -8.42
N PRO A 74 -11.07 26.09 -7.71
CA PRO A 74 -12.51 26.08 -7.86
C PRO A 74 -12.93 26.80 -9.14
N GLU A 75 -13.91 26.22 -9.87
CA GLU A 75 -14.43 26.70 -11.13
C GLU A 75 -15.95 26.86 -11.13
N PHE A 76 -16.47 27.67 -12.03
CA PHE A 76 -17.93 27.96 -12.12
C PHE A 76 -18.70 26.76 -12.68
N ASN A 77 -18.11 25.98 -13.57
CA ASN A 77 -18.73 24.83 -14.23
C ASN A 77 -17.81 23.63 -14.28
N ILE A 78 -18.40 22.49 -14.60
CA ILE A 78 -17.69 21.20 -14.59
C ILE A 78 -16.67 21.07 -15.73
N ARG A 79 -16.90 21.74 -16.87
CA ARG A 79 -15.98 21.69 -18.01
C ARG A 79 -14.66 22.35 -17.66
N ASP A 80 -14.73 23.58 -17.13
CA ASP A 80 -13.55 24.37 -16.78
C ASP A 80 -12.76 23.75 -15.61
N SER A 81 -13.41 22.88 -14.84
CA SER A 81 -12.75 22.15 -13.74
C SER A 81 -11.83 21.03 -14.19
N GLU A 82 -11.92 20.59 -15.44
CA GLU A 82 -11.15 19.48 -16.03
C GLU A 82 -11.22 18.16 -15.22
N VAL A 83 -12.29 17.97 -14.44
CA VAL A 83 -12.43 16.85 -13.50
C VAL A 83 -12.36 15.48 -14.17
N PHE A 84 -12.80 15.36 -15.43
CA PHE A 84 -12.75 14.08 -16.15
C PHE A 84 -11.39 13.77 -16.74
N GLU A 85 -10.52 14.77 -16.88
CA GLU A 85 -9.17 14.66 -17.44
C GLU A 85 -8.12 14.43 -16.36
N SER A 86 -8.49 14.68 -15.08
CA SER A 86 -7.59 14.49 -13.94
C SER A 86 -7.27 13.00 -13.69
N GLU A 87 -6.14 12.76 -13.05
CA GLU A 87 -5.74 11.42 -12.62
C GLU A 87 -6.73 10.80 -11.64
N GLU A 88 -6.85 9.47 -11.70
CA GLU A 88 -7.68 8.71 -10.79
C GLU A 88 -6.99 8.54 -9.43
N HIS A 89 -7.75 8.78 -8.38
CA HIS A 89 -7.36 8.48 -7.01
C HIS A 89 -8.25 7.37 -6.46
N TYR A 90 -7.66 6.45 -5.73
CA TYR A 90 -8.38 5.34 -5.11
C TYR A 90 -8.53 5.61 -3.62
N GLU A 91 -9.78 5.62 -3.16
CA GLU A 91 -10.11 5.86 -1.76
C GLU A 91 -10.82 4.64 -1.19
N ILE A 92 -10.39 4.18 -0.01
CA ILE A 92 -11.09 3.16 0.77
C ILE A 92 -11.54 3.82 2.07
N GLU A 93 -12.84 3.83 2.31
CA GLU A 93 -13.45 4.41 3.51
C GLU A 93 -14.18 3.31 4.28
N LEU A 94 -13.89 3.19 5.58
CA LEU A 94 -14.70 2.39 6.51
C LEU A 94 -15.58 3.37 7.29
N GLU A 95 -16.88 3.32 7.04
CA GLU A 95 -17.85 4.22 7.66
C GLU A 95 -18.75 3.47 8.64
N VAL A 96 -18.82 4.02 9.86
CA VAL A 96 -19.63 3.45 10.94
C VAL A 96 -21.11 3.74 10.71
N ILE A 97 -21.94 2.70 10.75
CA ILE A 97 -23.40 2.79 10.65
C ILE A 97 -23.97 2.98 12.05
N ARG A 98 -24.24 4.22 12.43
CA ARG A 98 -24.68 4.58 13.78
C ARG A 98 -25.94 3.85 14.24
N THR A 99 -26.88 3.58 13.35
CA THR A 99 -28.12 2.88 13.66
C THR A 99 -27.93 1.41 14.07
N LYS A 100 -26.77 0.84 13.77
CA LYS A 100 -26.38 -0.52 14.14
C LYS A 100 -25.62 -0.58 15.48
N ILE A 101 -25.44 0.52 16.18
CA ILE A 101 -24.73 0.56 17.46
C ILE A 101 -25.69 0.98 18.55
N THR A 102 -25.91 0.08 19.50
CA THR A 102 -26.64 0.37 20.74
C THR A 102 -25.66 0.80 21.83
N SER A 103 -26.14 1.52 22.83
CA SER A 103 -25.31 1.98 23.95
C SER A 103 -24.70 0.82 24.76
N THR A 104 -25.37 -0.34 24.77
CA THR A 104 -24.93 -1.56 25.47
C THR A 104 -23.88 -2.36 24.68
N GLU A 105 -23.78 -2.15 23.37
CA GLU A 105 -22.89 -2.93 22.46
C GLU A 105 -21.64 -2.15 22.01
N THR A 106 -21.35 -1.04 22.66
CA THR A 106 -20.21 -0.17 22.25
C THR A 106 -18.87 -0.92 22.22
N ALA A 107 -18.63 -1.83 23.19
CA ALA A 107 -17.38 -2.62 23.22
C ALA A 107 -17.28 -3.59 22.03
N LEU A 108 -18.40 -4.25 21.67
CA LEU A 108 -18.48 -5.15 20.52
C LEU A 108 -18.32 -4.36 19.21
N ALA A 109 -19.00 -3.22 19.09
CA ALA A 109 -18.87 -2.33 17.94
C ALA A 109 -17.42 -1.87 17.73
N LYS A 110 -16.76 -1.47 18.81
CA LYS A 110 -15.32 -1.11 18.78
C LYS A 110 -14.47 -2.27 18.25
N LYS A 111 -14.65 -3.49 18.80
CA LYS A 111 -13.92 -4.68 18.35
C LYS A 111 -14.14 -4.94 16.85
N ASN A 112 -15.40 -4.85 16.39
CA ASN A 112 -15.74 -5.06 14.99
C ASN A 112 -15.11 -4.02 14.07
N ILE A 113 -15.07 -2.74 14.46
CA ILE A 113 -14.41 -1.66 13.69
C ILE A 113 -12.91 -1.95 13.57
N PHE A 114 -12.21 -2.31 14.66
CA PHE A 114 -10.80 -2.69 14.60
C PHE A 114 -10.55 -3.89 13.69
N THR A 115 -11.45 -4.88 13.74
CA THR A 115 -11.38 -6.03 12.84
C THR A 115 -11.57 -5.61 11.38
N GLY A 116 -12.49 -4.69 11.10
CA GLY A 116 -12.70 -4.12 9.78
C GLY A 116 -11.47 -3.38 9.25
N ILE A 117 -10.85 -2.54 10.08
CA ILE A 117 -9.58 -1.86 9.74
C ILE A 117 -8.50 -2.89 9.42
N LYS A 118 -8.37 -3.94 10.24
CA LYS A 118 -7.40 -5.02 9.99
C LYS A 118 -7.64 -5.70 8.63
N TYR A 119 -8.90 -5.97 8.26
CA TYR A 119 -9.21 -6.58 6.96
C TYR A 119 -8.87 -5.65 5.79
N VAL A 120 -9.16 -4.36 5.91
CA VAL A 120 -8.76 -3.37 4.87
C VAL A 120 -7.24 -3.35 4.72
N LEU A 121 -6.49 -3.24 5.82
CA LEU A 121 -5.03 -3.26 5.79
C LEU A 121 -4.47 -4.58 5.24
N ALA A 122 -5.08 -5.72 5.60
CA ALA A 122 -4.70 -7.03 5.08
C ALA A 122 -4.90 -7.12 3.56
N GLY A 123 -6.01 -6.59 3.04
CA GLY A 123 -6.25 -6.51 1.61
C GLY A 123 -5.26 -5.59 0.89
N MET A 124 -4.95 -4.42 1.47
CA MET A 124 -4.00 -3.48 0.90
C MET A 124 -2.55 -3.99 0.89
N GLN A 125 -2.17 -4.78 1.89
CA GLN A 125 -0.82 -5.34 2.02
C GLN A 125 -0.71 -6.77 1.46
N GLU A 126 -1.79 -7.32 0.90
CA GLU A 126 -1.87 -8.70 0.41
C GLU A 126 -1.37 -9.73 1.45
N SER A 127 -1.68 -9.47 2.72
CA SER A 127 -1.21 -10.25 3.86
C SER A 127 -2.29 -10.42 4.92
N ASN A 128 -2.46 -11.63 5.45
CA ASN A 128 -3.35 -11.89 6.59
C ASN A 128 -2.83 -11.26 7.90
N TYR A 129 -1.59 -10.83 7.91
CA TYR A 129 -0.90 -10.24 9.05
C TYR A 129 -0.35 -8.86 8.67
N PRO A 130 -1.20 -7.82 8.62
CA PRO A 130 -0.74 -6.49 8.29
C PRO A 130 0.24 -5.99 9.34
N ILE A 131 1.34 -5.40 8.86
CA ILE A 131 2.41 -4.84 9.69
C ILE A 131 2.47 -3.32 9.51
N SER A 132 3.06 -2.63 10.48
CA SER A 132 3.30 -1.20 10.39
C SER A 132 4.45 -0.87 9.44
N ASN A 133 4.49 0.36 8.94
CA ASN A 133 5.60 0.83 8.10
C ASN A 133 6.93 0.83 8.86
N SER A 134 6.91 1.15 10.16
CA SER A 134 8.09 1.07 11.01
C SER A 134 8.58 -0.37 11.15
N GLU A 135 7.70 -1.33 11.47
CA GLU A 135 8.07 -2.75 11.54
C GLU A 135 8.64 -3.25 10.21
N LYS A 136 8.00 -2.87 9.08
CA LYS A 136 8.51 -3.20 7.75
C LYS A 136 9.94 -2.67 7.56
N GLN A 137 10.20 -1.41 7.87
CA GLN A 137 11.52 -0.79 7.71
C GLN A 137 12.58 -1.39 8.63
N ASP A 138 12.23 -1.69 9.88
CA ASP A 138 13.12 -2.35 10.84
C ASP A 138 13.57 -3.71 10.31
N ILE A 139 12.63 -4.54 9.86
CA ILE A 139 12.92 -5.87 9.33
C ILE A 139 13.77 -5.80 8.05
N LEU A 140 13.44 -4.92 7.12
CA LEU A 140 14.22 -4.73 5.90
C LEU A 140 15.64 -4.24 6.21
N THR A 141 15.78 -3.34 7.18
CA THR A 141 17.08 -2.83 7.62
C THR A 141 17.92 -3.93 8.26
N ASP A 142 17.32 -4.76 9.10
CA ASP A 142 18.02 -5.87 9.75
C ASP A 142 18.41 -6.96 8.75
N TYR A 143 17.53 -7.28 7.80
CA TYR A 143 17.84 -8.17 6.70
C TYR A 143 19.04 -7.66 5.86
N ILE A 144 19.03 -6.40 5.47
CA ILE A 144 20.12 -5.81 4.69
C ILE A 144 21.42 -5.80 5.49
N LYS A 145 21.41 -5.49 6.79
CA LYS A 145 22.59 -5.59 7.66
C LYS A 145 23.15 -7.00 7.70
N LEU A 146 22.28 -8.02 7.86
CA LEU A 146 22.68 -9.42 7.89
C LEU A 146 23.42 -9.81 6.61
N ILE A 147 22.88 -9.46 5.44
CA ILE A 147 23.51 -9.77 4.15
C ILE A 147 24.86 -9.08 3.99
N TYR A 148 24.96 -7.80 4.37
CA TYR A 148 26.23 -7.04 4.22
C TYR A 148 27.26 -7.35 5.30
N GLN A 149 26.88 -7.97 6.40
CA GLN A 149 27.86 -8.49 7.39
C GLN A 149 28.54 -9.76 6.91
N SER A 150 27.95 -10.51 5.95
CA SER A 150 28.59 -11.65 5.34
C SER A 150 29.78 -11.19 4.50
N LYS A 151 30.93 -11.89 4.66
CA LYS A 151 32.19 -11.56 3.99
C LYS A 151 32.18 -11.75 2.47
N GLU A 152 31.08 -12.23 1.93
CA GLU A 152 30.94 -12.65 0.52
C GLU A 152 30.55 -11.52 -0.44
N ILE A 153 30.24 -10.32 0.06
CA ILE A 153 29.86 -9.20 -0.80
C ILE A 153 31.04 -8.22 -0.98
N PRO A 154 31.64 -8.14 -2.20
CA PRO A 154 32.91 -7.43 -2.43
C PRO A 154 32.85 -5.89 -2.40
N ASP A 155 31.70 -5.27 -2.38
CA ASP A 155 31.57 -3.82 -2.64
C ASP A 155 31.52 -2.95 -1.37
N LYS A 156 32.72 -2.52 -0.91
CA LYS A 156 32.88 -1.60 0.23
C LYS A 156 32.14 -0.26 0.07
N LYS A 157 31.87 0.21 -1.15
CA LYS A 157 31.15 1.47 -1.42
C LYS A 157 29.65 1.32 -1.17
N ARG A 158 29.09 0.13 -1.44
CA ARG A 158 27.70 -0.20 -1.16
C ARG A 158 27.45 -0.27 0.35
N HIS A 159 28.37 -0.83 1.13
CA HIS A 159 28.31 -0.90 2.59
C HIS A 159 28.18 0.47 3.26
N LYS A 160 28.94 1.47 2.80
CA LYS A 160 28.89 2.82 3.37
C LYS A 160 27.56 3.51 3.08
N LYS A 161 27.02 3.32 1.88
CA LYS A 161 25.76 3.95 1.44
C LYS A 161 24.53 3.41 2.17
N LEU A 162 24.54 2.13 2.59
CA LEU A 162 23.43 1.49 3.29
C LEU A 162 23.46 1.72 4.81
N LYS A 163 24.62 1.86 5.42
CA LYS A 163 24.74 2.21 6.85
C LYS A 163 24.11 3.57 7.17
N ASP A 164 24.12 4.49 6.22
CA ASP A 164 23.67 5.88 6.40
C ASP A 164 22.24 6.12 5.83
N LYS A 165 21.59 5.10 5.27
CA LYS A 165 20.22 5.22 4.75
C LYS A 165 19.19 5.11 5.89
N ALA A 166 18.38 6.14 6.02
CA ALA A 166 17.23 6.15 6.92
C ALA A 166 16.05 5.29 6.43
N TYR A 167 16.06 4.85 5.16
CA TYR A 167 14.96 4.12 4.53
C TYR A 167 15.48 3.10 3.52
N VAL A 168 15.02 1.84 3.64
CA VAL A 168 15.33 0.76 2.70
C VAL A 168 14.27 0.72 1.60
N SER A 169 14.71 0.65 0.35
CA SER A 169 13.85 0.60 -0.83
C SER A 169 14.09 -0.68 -1.65
N SER A 170 13.21 -0.97 -2.61
CA SER A 170 13.33 -2.13 -3.50
C SER A 170 14.66 -2.20 -4.25
N SER A 171 15.27 -1.04 -4.57
CA SER A 171 16.59 -0.97 -5.20
C SER A 171 17.75 -1.45 -4.30
N ASP A 172 17.49 -1.61 -3.01
CA ASP A 172 18.48 -2.09 -2.04
C ASP A 172 18.40 -3.60 -1.84
N PHE A 173 17.41 -4.26 -2.46
CA PHE A 173 17.23 -5.71 -2.33
C PHE A 173 18.47 -6.48 -2.77
N VAL A 174 18.92 -7.37 -1.92
CA VAL A 174 20.00 -8.32 -2.20
C VAL A 174 19.48 -9.72 -1.89
N GLY A 175 19.38 -10.53 -2.92
CA GLY A 175 18.91 -11.90 -2.76
C GLY A 175 19.27 -12.77 -3.96
N PRO A 176 19.13 -14.10 -3.84
CA PRO A 176 19.42 -14.97 -4.95
C PRO A 176 18.51 -14.63 -6.13
N SER A 177 19.05 -14.48 -7.31
CA SER A 177 18.30 -14.22 -8.55
C SER A 177 18.44 -15.42 -9.50
N SER A 178 17.39 -15.69 -10.28
CA SER A 178 17.50 -16.65 -11.38
C SER A 178 18.32 -16.04 -12.51
N ILE A 179 19.17 -16.85 -13.12
CA ILE A 179 19.98 -16.50 -14.28
C ILE A 179 19.44 -17.32 -15.46
N SER A 180 19.26 -16.67 -16.61
CA SER A 180 18.93 -17.39 -17.83
C SER A 180 20.10 -18.27 -18.24
N LEU A 181 19.80 -19.50 -18.66
CA LEU A 181 20.81 -20.45 -19.10
C LEU A 181 21.35 -20.00 -20.46
N GLU A 182 22.66 -19.83 -20.56
CA GLU A 182 23.38 -19.46 -21.77
C GLU A 182 24.36 -20.59 -22.18
N MET A 183 24.87 -20.53 -23.39
CA MET A 183 25.75 -21.58 -23.93
C MET A 183 27.01 -21.81 -23.08
N HIS A 184 27.61 -20.77 -22.53
CA HIS A 184 28.79 -20.90 -21.67
C HIS A 184 28.51 -21.61 -20.33
N HIS A 185 27.23 -21.65 -19.90
CA HIS A 185 26.83 -22.43 -18.74
C HIS A 185 26.67 -23.93 -19.02
N ILE A 186 26.63 -24.34 -20.32
CA ILE A 186 26.34 -25.70 -20.75
C ILE A 186 27.56 -26.41 -21.34
N VAL A 187 28.43 -25.65 -22.03
CA VAL A 187 29.63 -26.23 -22.70
C VAL A 187 30.66 -26.63 -21.66
N PRO A 188 31.50 -27.65 -21.95
CA PRO A 188 32.60 -28.05 -21.05
C PRO A 188 33.51 -26.85 -20.80
N VAL A 189 33.84 -26.60 -19.53
CA VAL A 189 34.81 -25.56 -19.12
C VAL A 189 36.21 -25.99 -19.57
N LYS A 190 36.95 -25.10 -20.24
CA LYS A 190 38.36 -25.34 -20.52
C LYS A 190 39.17 -25.15 -19.22
N HIS A 191 40.21 -25.92 -19.06
CA HIS A 191 41.02 -25.97 -17.82
C HIS A 191 41.52 -24.64 -17.28
N ASP A 192 41.53 -23.58 -18.08
CA ASP A 192 42.00 -22.23 -17.73
C ASP A 192 40.92 -21.27 -17.27
N GLU A 193 39.62 -21.64 -17.30
CA GLU A 193 38.46 -20.79 -16.93
C GLU A 193 37.83 -21.27 -15.62
N VAL A 194 38.51 -21.04 -14.52
CA VAL A 194 38.18 -21.62 -13.19
C VAL A 194 36.94 -21.02 -12.55
N ASP A 195 36.45 -19.81 -12.97
CA ASP A 195 35.37 -19.07 -12.32
C ASP A 195 34.04 -19.03 -13.08
N THR A 196 33.86 -19.84 -14.10
CA THR A 196 32.62 -19.83 -14.89
C THR A 196 31.57 -20.76 -14.27
N ILE A 197 30.42 -20.23 -13.89
CA ILE A 197 29.28 -21.03 -13.43
C ILE A 197 28.91 -22.00 -14.55
N ASN A 198 28.95 -23.33 -14.27
CA ASN A 198 28.60 -24.35 -15.24
C ASN A 198 27.64 -25.38 -14.62
N ILE A 199 26.58 -25.76 -15.36
CA ILE A 199 25.54 -26.65 -14.85
C ILE A 199 25.88 -28.13 -14.92
N ARG A 200 27.06 -28.52 -15.45
CA ARG A 200 27.47 -29.91 -15.58
C ARG A 200 27.87 -30.54 -14.28
N GLU A 201 28.25 -29.75 -13.28
CA GLU A 201 28.68 -30.21 -11.98
C GLU A 201 27.91 -29.52 -10.86
N ASN A 202 27.52 -30.29 -9.85
CA ASN A 202 26.82 -29.78 -8.66
C ASN A 202 25.46 -29.14 -8.90
N TYR A 203 24.78 -29.48 -10.01
CA TYR A 203 23.43 -29.03 -10.31
C TYR A 203 22.46 -30.20 -10.39
N VAL A 204 21.20 -29.90 -10.13
CA VAL A 204 20.08 -30.82 -10.29
C VAL A 204 19.03 -30.18 -11.19
N VAL A 205 18.29 -31.01 -11.92
CA VAL A 205 17.15 -30.59 -12.72
C VAL A 205 15.88 -30.90 -11.94
N THR A 206 14.97 -29.95 -11.90
CA THR A 206 13.67 -30.10 -11.26
C THR A 206 12.61 -29.41 -12.07
N ASP A 207 11.34 -29.77 -11.88
CA ASP A 207 10.23 -29.08 -12.48
C ASP A 207 10.17 -27.62 -11.97
N LYS A 208 9.86 -26.71 -12.88
CA LYS A 208 9.68 -25.32 -12.50
C LYS A 208 8.37 -25.17 -11.73
N ALA A 209 8.45 -24.78 -10.48
CA ALA A 209 7.28 -24.42 -9.70
C ALA A 209 6.63 -23.15 -10.29
N ASP A 210 5.30 -23.20 -10.46
CA ASP A 210 4.52 -22.02 -10.83
C ASP A 210 4.09 -21.30 -9.55
N GLY A 211 4.64 -20.11 -9.33
CA GLY A 211 4.39 -19.35 -8.10
C GLY A 211 5.19 -18.05 -8.01
N ILE A 212 4.87 -17.29 -6.97
CA ILE A 212 5.58 -16.04 -6.65
C ILE A 212 6.76 -16.36 -5.74
N ARG A 213 7.94 -15.93 -6.16
CA ARG A 213 9.16 -16.11 -5.36
C ARG A 213 9.20 -15.12 -4.22
N LYS A 214 9.43 -15.62 -3.01
CA LYS A 214 9.64 -14.82 -1.80
C LYS A 214 10.83 -15.34 -1.03
N LEU A 215 11.53 -14.45 -0.33
CA LEU A 215 12.61 -14.80 0.58
C LEU A 215 12.02 -15.03 1.97
N LEU A 216 12.31 -16.17 2.57
CA LEU A 216 12.00 -16.43 3.97
C LEU A 216 13.08 -15.79 4.85
N TYR A 217 12.66 -14.89 5.73
CA TYR A 217 13.52 -14.24 6.72
C TYR A 217 13.02 -14.56 8.13
N ILE A 218 13.90 -15.07 8.97
CA ILE A 218 13.64 -15.31 10.40
C ILE A 218 14.38 -14.23 11.18
N ALA A 219 13.62 -13.33 11.80
CA ALA A 219 14.16 -12.23 12.57
C ALA A 219 14.74 -12.71 13.92
N PRO A 220 15.65 -11.95 14.57
CA PRO A 220 16.25 -12.31 15.85
C PRO A 220 15.23 -12.56 16.99
N ASN A 221 14.04 -11.97 16.90
CA ASN A 221 12.93 -12.16 17.84
C ASN A 221 12.09 -13.43 17.57
N GLY A 222 12.48 -14.25 16.58
CA GLY A 222 11.79 -15.47 16.19
C GLY A 222 10.58 -15.28 15.27
N LYS A 223 10.22 -14.05 14.90
CA LYS A 223 9.17 -13.79 13.90
C LYS A 223 9.65 -14.18 12.50
N ILE A 224 8.72 -14.67 11.69
CA ILE A 224 8.98 -15.11 10.32
C ILE A 224 8.33 -14.13 9.36
N TYR A 225 9.10 -13.69 8.36
CA TYR A 225 8.66 -12.77 7.31
C TYR A 225 8.94 -13.35 5.93
N PHE A 226 8.06 -13.00 4.98
CA PHE A 226 8.27 -13.25 3.57
C PHE A 226 8.59 -11.91 2.90
N ILE A 227 9.81 -11.77 2.41
CA ILE A 227 10.26 -10.57 1.71
C ILE A 227 10.17 -10.85 0.21
N ASP A 228 9.47 -10.01 -0.54
CA ASP A 228 9.44 -10.08 -1.99
C ASP A 228 10.55 -9.23 -2.63
N LEU A 229 10.69 -9.34 -3.96
CA LEU A 229 11.72 -8.61 -4.70
C LEU A 229 11.49 -7.09 -4.71
N ASN A 230 10.27 -6.65 -4.41
CA ASN A 230 9.88 -5.25 -4.39
C ASN A 230 9.95 -4.61 -2.99
N MET A 231 10.22 -5.43 -1.96
CA MET A 231 10.36 -5.05 -0.53
C MET A 231 9.12 -4.35 0.06
#